data_6c6a532d17486f24bbeeb2ab550982a9
#
_entry.id   6c6a532d17486f24bbeeb2ab550982a9
#
_cell.length_a   1.000
_cell.length_b   1.000
_cell.length_c   1.000
_cell.angle_alpha   90.00
_cell.angle_beta   90.00
_cell.angle_gamma   90.00
#
_symmetry.space_group_name_H-M   'P 1'
#
loop_
_entity.id
_entity.type
_entity.pdbx_description
1 polymer ?
#
loop_
_entity_poly.entity_id
_entity_poly.type
_entity_poly.pdbx_seq_one_letter_code
_entity_poly.pdbx_strand_id
1 'polypeptide(L)'
;SRATIACKDDARPMNLLTVIVLLPLAGFLLNGLLGRRLGRTFVSVVGCGLPILAFLATFKAVLLLQAAGPDAALLEVAYRWASFGDQGFDVAFYFDRLTAVMTLIITGVGSLIHVYSTGYMKDDPSYARYFAYLNLFLFFMLTLVLGRSLLVCFVGWEGVGLASYLLIGFWFEDPAKAAAGKKAFITNRVGDA
;
A
#
# COMPACT_ATOMS: atom_id res chain seq x y z
N SER A 1 29.15 7.53 -6.83
CA SER A 1 28.42 7.76 -5.58
C SER A 1 27.09 8.42 -5.95
N ARG A 2 25.97 7.72 -5.78
CA ARG A 2 24.63 8.28 -6.00
C ARG A 2 24.38 9.37 -4.96
N ALA A 3 24.02 10.57 -5.41
CA ALA A 3 23.66 11.65 -4.52
C ALA A 3 22.31 11.32 -3.85
N THR A 4 22.38 10.73 -2.67
CA THR A 4 21.18 10.50 -1.86
C THR A 4 20.82 11.85 -1.20
N ILE A 5 19.74 12.46 -1.66
CA ILE A 5 19.17 13.60 -0.95
C ILE A 5 18.42 13.04 0.25
N ALA A 6 19.14 12.85 1.36
CA ALA A 6 18.50 12.73 2.66
C ALA A 6 17.80 14.06 2.92
N CYS A 7 16.50 14.04 3.14
CA CYS A 7 15.79 15.22 3.61
C CYS A 7 16.38 15.59 4.98
N LYS A 8 17.21 16.66 5.01
CA LYS A 8 17.91 17.15 6.20
C LYS A 8 16.87 17.64 7.20
N ASP A 9 17.05 17.27 8.46
CA ASP A 9 16.29 17.75 9.61
C ASP A 9 16.30 19.28 9.72
N ASP A 10 15.41 19.94 9.00
CA ASP A 10 14.99 21.30 9.37
C ASP A 10 13.60 21.57 8.77
N ALA A 11 12.62 21.76 9.64
CA ALA A 11 11.18 21.93 9.35
C ALA A 11 10.56 20.67 8.73
N ARG A 12 10.02 19.77 9.54
CA ARG A 12 9.32 18.54 9.14
C ARG A 12 8.32 18.79 8.01
N PRO A 13 8.66 18.60 6.73
CA PRO A 13 7.61 18.36 5.76
C PRO A 13 7.00 17.01 6.14
N MET A 14 5.68 16.95 6.14
CA MET A 14 4.97 15.67 6.24
C MET A 14 5.71 14.66 5.37
N ASN A 15 6.18 13.59 6.00
CA ASN A 15 6.89 12.49 5.37
C ASN A 15 6.07 12.00 4.18
N LEU A 16 6.37 12.47 2.98
CA LEU A 16 5.55 12.29 1.80
C LEU A 16 5.39 10.81 1.42
N LEU A 17 6.49 10.04 1.51
CA LEU A 17 6.48 8.62 1.20
C LEU A 17 5.68 7.84 2.26
N THR A 18 5.83 8.20 3.53
CA THR A 18 5.03 7.62 4.61
C THR A 18 3.53 7.91 4.41
N VAL A 19 3.16 9.12 3.99
CA VAL A 19 1.76 9.46 3.69
C VAL A 19 1.22 8.61 2.54
N ILE A 20 1.99 8.43 1.45
CA ILE A 20 1.58 7.57 0.31
C ILE A 20 1.24 6.16 0.79
N VAL A 21 2.04 5.59 1.68
CA VAL A 21 1.81 4.25 2.23
C VAL A 21 0.63 4.22 3.22
N LEU A 22 0.52 5.22 4.09
CA LEU A 22 -0.49 5.22 5.15
C LEU A 22 -1.91 5.57 4.67
N LEU A 23 -2.07 6.27 3.54
CA LEU A 23 -3.38 6.61 2.99
C LEU A 23 -4.25 5.36 2.73
N PRO A 24 -3.80 4.31 2.02
CA PRO A 24 -4.58 3.09 1.87
C PRO A 24 -4.80 2.34 3.20
N LEU A 25 -3.83 2.38 4.12
CA LEU A 25 -4.03 1.79 5.45
C LEU A 25 -5.18 2.47 6.21
N ALA A 26 -5.24 3.81 6.16
CA ALA A 26 -6.37 4.55 6.71
C ALA A 26 -7.69 4.15 6.03
N GLY A 27 -7.69 3.93 4.71
CA GLY A 27 -8.84 3.41 3.96
C GLY A 27 -9.29 2.04 4.42
N PHE A 28 -8.35 1.13 4.66
CA PHE A 28 -8.63 -0.18 5.24
C PHE A 28 -9.29 -0.07 6.62
N LEU A 29 -8.70 0.72 7.53
CA LEU A 29 -9.21 0.87 8.90
C LEU A 29 -10.59 1.54 8.93
N LEU A 30 -10.77 2.64 8.20
CA LEU A 30 -12.04 3.37 8.15
C LEU A 30 -13.15 2.51 7.54
N ASN A 31 -12.91 1.83 6.42
CA ASN A 31 -13.91 0.98 5.79
C ASN A 31 -14.19 -0.30 6.60
N GLY A 32 -13.16 -0.88 7.22
CA GLY A 32 -13.29 -2.08 8.04
C GLY A 32 -14.07 -1.83 9.34
N LEU A 33 -13.77 -0.73 10.04
CA LEU A 33 -14.35 -0.43 11.34
C LEU A 33 -15.70 0.33 11.25
N LEU A 34 -15.78 1.32 10.35
CA LEU A 34 -16.90 2.24 10.27
C LEU A 34 -17.81 2.00 9.05
N GLY A 35 -17.33 1.30 8.02
CA GLY A 35 -18.05 1.15 6.75
C GLY A 35 -19.44 0.52 6.89
N ARG A 36 -19.60 -0.46 7.80
CA ARG A 36 -20.90 -1.06 8.08
C ARG A 36 -21.91 -0.08 8.71
N ARG A 37 -21.42 0.90 9.49
CA ARG A 37 -22.27 1.87 10.21
C ARG A 37 -22.60 3.09 9.36
N LEU A 38 -21.68 3.57 8.56
CA LEU A 38 -21.80 4.83 7.81
C LEU A 38 -22.36 4.65 6.39
N GLY A 39 -22.53 3.41 5.95
CA GLY A 39 -23.19 3.09 4.67
C GLY A 39 -22.28 3.12 3.46
N ARG A 40 -22.85 2.73 2.30
CA ARG A 40 -22.12 2.49 1.05
C ARG A 40 -21.45 3.74 0.47
N THR A 41 -22.10 4.90 0.57
CA THR A 41 -21.54 6.16 0.06
C THR A 41 -20.25 6.52 0.78
N PHE A 42 -20.22 6.38 2.11
CA PHE A 42 -19.00 6.60 2.90
C PHE A 42 -17.88 5.64 2.46
N VAL A 43 -18.20 4.34 2.32
CA VAL A 43 -17.22 3.32 1.90
C VAL A 43 -16.65 3.63 0.52
N SER A 44 -17.48 4.07 -0.42
CA SER A 44 -17.03 4.44 -1.77
C SER A 44 -16.12 5.67 -1.76
N VAL A 45 -16.52 6.71 -1.03
CA VAL A 45 -15.74 7.97 -0.95
C VAL A 45 -14.38 7.73 -0.29
N VAL A 46 -14.36 7.02 0.84
CA VAL A 46 -13.10 6.70 1.54
C VAL A 46 -12.29 5.68 0.75
N GLY A 47 -12.93 4.61 0.28
CA GLY A 47 -12.28 3.51 -0.42
C GLY A 47 -11.64 3.92 -1.75
N CYS A 48 -12.24 4.86 -2.49
CA CYS A 48 -11.67 5.38 -3.74
C CYS A 48 -10.84 6.65 -3.51
N GLY A 49 -11.28 7.53 -2.61
CA GLY A 49 -10.65 8.83 -2.39
C GLY A 49 -9.22 8.71 -1.85
N LEU A 50 -8.97 7.82 -0.90
CA LEU A 50 -7.64 7.66 -0.33
C LEU A 50 -6.61 7.07 -1.30
N PRO A 51 -6.90 6.05 -2.12
CA PRO A 51 -6.01 5.65 -3.22
C PRO A 51 -5.75 6.76 -4.25
N ILE A 52 -6.77 7.56 -4.62
CA ILE A 52 -6.59 8.70 -5.51
C ILE A 52 -5.67 9.76 -4.87
N LEU A 53 -5.84 10.06 -3.60
CA LEU A 53 -4.93 10.96 -2.87
C LEU A 53 -3.50 10.39 -2.81
N ALA A 54 -3.33 9.08 -2.63
CA ALA A 54 -2.03 8.43 -2.70
C ALA A 54 -1.40 8.55 -4.09
N PHE A 55 -2.20 8.45 -5.16
CA PHE A 55 -1.73 8.68 -6.54
C PHE A 55 -1.27 10.13 -6.75
N LEU A 56 -2.03 11.12 -6.29
CA LEU A 56 -1.64 12.53 -6.39
C LEU A 56 -0.38 12.83 -5.58
N ALA A 57 -0.23 12.25 -4.39
CA ALA A 57 0.97 12.36 -3.58
C ALA A 57 2.18 11.69 -4.26
N THR A 58 1.98 10.54 -4.90
CA THR A 58 3.01 9.87 -5.72
C THR A 58 3.44 10.75 -6.89
N PHE A 59 2.49 11.36 -7.58
CA PHE A 59 2.78 12.27 -8.69
C PHE A 59 3.63 13.46 -8.22
N LYS A 60 3.31 14.04 -7.06
CA LYS A 60 4.14 15.07 -6.42
C LYS A 60 5.55 14.57 -6.10
N ALA A 61 5.70 13.34 -5.57
CA ALA A 61 7.00 12.75 -5.28
C ALA A 61 7.84 12.57 -6.57
N VAL A 62 7.20 12.20 -7.69
CA VAL A 62 7.86 12.09 -9.01
C VAL A 62 8.37 13.46 -9.49
N LEU A 63 7.58 14.51 -9.35
CA LEU A 63 8.01 15.88 -9.73
C LEU A 63 9.22 16.33 -8.88
N LEU A 64 9.21 16.06 -7.58
CA LEU A 64 10.34 16.34 -6.70
C LEU A 64 11.59 15.55 -7.10
N LEU A 65 11.43 14.26 -7.43
CA LEU A 65 12.52 13.43 -7.89
C LEU A 65 13.12 13.92 -9.21
N GLN A 66 12.28 14.37 -10.16
CA GLN A 66 12.74 14.94 -11.43
C GLN A 66 13.49 16.26 -11.23
N ALA A 67 13.02 17.11 -10.33
CA ALA A 67 13.67 18.38 -10.01
C ALA A 67 15.03 18.19 -9.32
N ALA A 68 15.22 17.08 -8.60
CA ALA A 68 16.45 16.76 -7.88
C ALA A 68 17.58 16.23 -8.78
N GLY A 69 17.29 15.86 -10.03
CA GLY A 69 18.29 15.44 -11.02
C GLY A 69 18.29 13.95 -11.39
N PRO A 70 19.15 13.54 -12.34
CA PRO A 70 19.08 12.18 -12.93
C PRO A 70 19.46 11.04 -11.97
N ASP A 71 20.33 11.27 -11.02
CA ASP A 71 20.83 10.25 -10.07
C ASP A 71 20.26 10.40 -8.65
N ALA A 72 19.24 11.27 -8.50
CA ALA A 72 18.61 11.51 -7.21
C ALA A 72 17.71 10.34 -6.77
N ALA A 73 17.61 10.17 -5.47
CA ALA A 73 16.64 9.31 -4.83
C ALA A 73 16.12 9.97 -3.55
N LEU A 74 14.84 9.82 -3.25
CA LEU A 74 14.26 10.30 -2.01
C LEU A 74 14.36 9.18 -0.97
N LEU A 75 14.85 9.52 0.21
CA LEU A 75 14.94 8.62 1.35
C LEU A 75 14.20 9.22 2.53
N GLU A 76 13.35 8.44 3.14
CA GLU A 76 12.54 8.84 4.28
C GLU A 76 12.54 7.76 5.35
N VAL A 77 12.96 8.09 6.55
CA VAL A 77 12.90 7.23 7.72
C VAL A 77 11.60 7.54 8.46
N ALA A 78 10.63 6.62 8.36
CA ALA A 78 9.34 6.78 9.01
C ALA A 78 9.40 6.51 10.51
N TYR A 79 10.14 5.47 10.91
CA TYR A 79 10.22 5.05 12.31
C TYR A 79 11.48 4.23 12.58
N ARG A 80 12.18 4.52 13.67
CA ARG A 80 13.29 3.71 14.18
C ARG A 80 12.74 2.62 15.08
N TRP A 81 12.77 1.37 14.60
CA TRP A 81 12.13 0.26 15.29
C TRP A 81 12.99 -0.31 16.41
N ALA A 82 14.26 -0.60 16.14
CA ALA A 82 15.19 -1.12 17.14
C ALA A 82 16.61 -0.64 16.86
N SER A 83 17.39 -0.40 17.93
CA SER A 83 18.82 -0.11 17.85
C SER A 83 19.59 -1.07 18.73
N PHE A 84 20.58 -1.77 18.16
CA PHE A 84 21.49 -2.65 18.87
C PHE A 84 22.92 -2.16 18.61
N GLY A 85 23.48 -1.41 19.57
CA GLY A 85 24.77 -0.75 19.40
C GLY A 85 24.74 0.23 18.22
N ASP A 86 25.68 0.08 17.28
CA ASP A 86 25.78 0.93 16.08
C ASP A 86 24.81 0.51 14.94
N GLN A 87 24.09 -0.61 15.07
CA GLN A 87 23.13 -1.06 14.07
C GLN A 87 21.71 -0.70 14.46
N GLY A 88 21.02 0.02 13.58
CA GLY A 88 19.61 0.38 13.73
C GLY A 88 18.75 -0.30 12.67
N PHE A 89 17.60 -0.85 13.07
CA PHE A 89 16.57 -1.32 12.17
C PHE A 89 15.52 -0.22 12.02
N ASP A 90 15.58 0.48 10.87
CA ASP A 90 14.65 1.56 10.57
C ASP A 90 13.57 1.08 9.60
N VAL A 91 12.33 1.46 9.86
CA VAL A 91 11.28 1.43 8.85
C VAL A 91 11.50 2.66 7.97
N ALA A 92 12.11 2.44 6.82
CA ALA A 92 12.48 3.49 5.90
C ALA A 92 11.95 3.18 4.49
N PHE A 93 11.57 4.24 3.78
CA PHE A 93 11.09 4.19 2.41
C PHE A 93 12.11 4.82 1.47
N TYR A 94 12.27 4.19 0.31
CA TYR A 94 13.20 4.60 -0.72
C TYR A 94 12.47 4.80 -2.05
N PHE A 95 12.70 5.92 -2.71
CA PHE A 95 12.00 6.28 -3.91
C PHE A 95 12.99 6.77 -4.96
N ASP A 96 13.35 5.87 -5.88
CA ASP A 96 14.15 6.15 -7.06
C ASP A 96 13.28 6.13 -8.34
N ARG A 97 13.89 6.19 -9.50
CA ARG A 97 13.16 6.19 -10.78
C ARG A 97 12.39 4.91 -11.05
N LEU A 98 12.98 3.76 -10.70
CA LEU A 98 12.31 2.47 -10.87
C LEU A 98 11.11 2.37 -9.93
N THR A 99 11.31 2.70 -8.67
CA THR A 99 10.25 2.73 -7.66
C THR A 99 9.16 3.75 -8.01
N ALA A 100 9.53 4.90 -8.60
CA ALA A 100 8.59 5.90 -9.07
C ALA A 100 7.63 5.35 -10.13
N VAL A 101 8.14 4.64 -11.14
CA VAL A 101 7.31 4.00 -12.17
C VAL A 101 6.39 2.96 -11.55
N MET A 102 6.92 2.08 -10.69
CA MET A 102 6.13 1.04 -10.02
C MET A 102 5.03 1.64 -9.15
N THR A 103 5.36 2.67 -8.36
CA THR A 103 4.39 3.31 -7.46
C THR A 103 3.29 4.05 -8.23
N LEU A 104 3.64 4.69 -9.37
CA LEU A 104 2.65 5.32 -10.26
C LEU A 104 1.66 4.28 -10.83
N ILE A 105 2.17 3.13 -11.28
CA ILE A 105 1.31 2.05 -11.80
C ILE A 105 0.41 1.53 -10.69
N ILE A 106 0.97 1.22 -9.51
CA ILE A 106 0.23 0.66 -8.38
C ILE A 106 -0.88 1.61 -7.92
N THR A 107 -0.56 2.88 -7.72
CA THR A 107 -1.53 3.87 -7.24
C THR A 107 -2.51 4.29 -8.32
N GLY A 108 -2.07 4.46 -9.58
CA GLY A 108 -2.90 4.86 -10.70
C GLY A 108 -3.90 3.78 -11.11
N VAL A 109 -3.38 2.59 -11.47
CA VAL A 109 -4.25 1.45 -11.84
C VAL A 109 -5.08 1.00 -10.64
N GLY A 110 -4.49 0.99 -9.44
CA GLY A 110 -5.20 0.69 -8.20
C GLY A 110 -6.40 1.63 -7.99
N SER A 111 -6.23 2.93 -8.19
CA SER A 111 -7.34 3.89 -8.09
C SER A 111 -8.44 3.62 -9.11
N LEU A 112 -8.09 3.28 -10.35
CA LEU A 112 -9.08 2.91 -11.38
C LEU A 112 -9.84 1.65 -11.00
N ILE A 113 -9.16 0.63 -10.46
CA ILE A 113 -9.80 -0.60 -9.97
C ILE A 113 -10.77 -0.28 -8.83
N HIS A 114 -10.41 0.59 -7.88
CA HIS A 114 -11.30 1.00 -6.79
C HIS A 114 -12.56 1.68 -7.34
N VAL A 115 -12.42 2.61 -8.29
CA VAL A 115 -13.56 3.27 -8.92
C VAL A 115 -14.44 2.26 -9.67
N TYR A 116 -13.85 1.37 -10.48
CA TYR A 116 -14.59 0.31 -11.16
C TYR A 116 -15.35 -0.58 -10.17
N SER A 117 -14.73 -0.94 -9.07
CA SER A 117 -15.31 -1.80 -8.04
C SER A 117 -16.55 -1.22 -7.37
N THR A 118 -16.77 0.11 -7.42
CA THR A 118 -18.01 0.72 -6.90
C THR A 118 -19.25 0.24 -7.65
N GLY A 119 -19.13 0.07 -8.97
CA GLY A 119 -20.18 -0.52 -9.79
C GLY A 119 -20.25 -2.04 -9.68
N TYR A 120 -19.08 -2.70 -9.72
CA TYR A 120 -18.98 -4.16 -9.70
C TYR A 120 -19.58 -4.79 -8.44
N MET A 121 -19.30 -4.20 -7.26
CA MET A 121 -19.75 -4.72 -5.96
C MET A 121 -21.04 -4.08 -5.46
N LYS A 122 -21.75 -3.33 -6.30
CA LYS A 122 -22.92 -2.52 -5.90
C LYS A 122 -23.98 -3.32 -5.14
N ASP A 123 -24.24 -4.56 -5.55
CA ASP A 123 -25.32 -5.37 -5.00
C ASP A 123 -24.86 -6.36 -3.92
N ASP A 124 -23.54 -6.41 -3.63
CA ASP A 124 -22.98 -7.32 -2.62
C ASP A 124 -23.21 -6.80 -1.20
N PRO A 125 -23.70 -7.64 -0.27
CA PRO A 125 -23.92 -7.25 1.14
C PRO A 125 -22.61 -6.98 1.88
N SER A 126 -21.49 -7.52 1.42
CA SER A 126 -20.16 -7.37 2.03
C SER A 126 -19.30 -6.25 1.41
N TYR A 127 -19.96 -5.26 0.81
CA TYR A 127 -19.34 -4.12 0.12
C TYR A 127 -18.20 -3.45 0.93
N ALA A 128 -18.44 -3.13 2.21
CA ALA A 128 -17.44 -2.49 3.07
C ALA A 128 -16.21 -3.38 3.29
N ARG A 129 -16.40 -4.69 3.46
CA ARG A 129 -15.31 -5.65 3.62
C ARG A 129 -14.44 -5.75 2.38
N TYR A 130 -15.05 -5.73 1.18
CA TYR A 130 -14.34 -5.76 -0.08
C TYR A 130 -13.41 -4.55 -0.23
N PHE A 131 -13.92 -3.34 -0.02
CA PHE A 131 -13.10 -2.12 -0.10
C PHE A 131 -12.02 -2.05 0.98
N ALA A 132 -12.29 -2.59 2.16
CA ALA A 132 -11.26 -2.72 3.19
C ALA A 132 -10.12 -3.62 2.70
N TYR A 133 -10.40 -4.81 2.17
CA TYR A 133 -9.37 -5.72 1.67
C TYR A 133 -8.60 -5.16 0.48
N LEU A 134 -9.28 -4.44 -0.42
CA LEU A 134 -8.64 -3.82 -1.58
C LEU A 134 -7.66 -2.72 -1.17
N ASN A 135 -8.05 -1.89 -0.19
CA ASN A 135 -7.15 -0.88 0.39
C ASN A 135 -5.97 -1.52 1.16
N LEU A 136 -6.22 -2.62 1.88
CA LEU A 136 -5.17 -3.38 2.56
C LEU A 136 -4.14 -3.93 1.57
N PHE A 137 -4.62 -4.47 0.45
CA PHE A 137 -3.75 -4.94 -0.63
C PHE A 137 -2.87 -3.80 -1.17
N LEU A 138 -3.46 -2.64 -1.43
CA LEU A 138 -2.73 -1.47 -1.92
C LEU A 138 -1.67 -0.99 -0.92
N PHE A 139 -2.00 -0.99 0.38
CA PHE A 139 -1.06 -0.67 1.45
C PHE A 139 0.16 -1.59 1.44
N PHE A 140 -0.03 -2.90 1.40
CA PHE A 140 1.08 -3.84 1.39
C PHE A 140 1.90 -3.79 0.10
N MET A 141 1.26 -3.58 -1.06
CA MET A 141 1.98 -3.37 -2.32
C MET A 141 2.88 -2.14 -2.28
N LEU A 142 2.41 -1.03 -1.71
CA LEU A 142 3.22 0.18 -1.55
C LEU A 142 4.34 -0.04 -0.52
N THR A 143 4.07 -0.74 0.58
CA THR A 143 5.09 -1.11 1.57
C THR A 143 6.19 -1.96 0.95
N LEU A 144 5.83 -2.93 0.11
CA LEU A 144 6.76 -3.79 -0.62
C LEU A 144 7.68 -2.99 -1.55
N VAL A 145 7.07 -2.14 -2.39
CA VAL A 145 7.81 -1.44 -3.46
C VAL A 145 8.65 -0.29 -2.92
N LEU A 146 8.18 0.39 -1.88
CA LEU A 146 8.88 1.52 -1.26
C LEU A 146 9.85 1.09 -0.16
N GLY A 147 9.77 -0.14 0.33
CA GLY A 147 10.60 -0.64 1.43
C GLY A 147 12.09 -0.57 1.13
N ARG A 148 12.86 0.15 1.96
CA ARG A 148 14.31 0.26 1.82
C ARG A 148 15.06 -0.98 2.30
N SER A 149 14.58 -1.61 3.35
CA SER A 149 15.22 -2.77 3.98
C SER A 149 14.53 -4.06 3.58
N LEU A 150 15.30 -5.16 3.56
CA LEU A 150 14.75 -6.49 3.29
C LEU A 150 13.62 -6.84 4.28
N LEU A 151 13.70 -6.38 5.52
CA LEU A 151 12.67 -6.60 6.53
C LEU A 151 11.34 -5.92 6.15
N VAL A 152 11.39 -4.65 5.71
CA VAL A 152 10.19 -3.92 5.28
C VAL A 152 9.63 -4.52 3.99
N CYS A 153 10.50 -4.92 3.04
CA CYS A 153 10.10 -5.65 1.84
C CYS A 153 9.39 -6.97 2.20
N PHE A 154 9.95 -7.73 3.15
CA PHE A 154 9.36 -8.99 3.60
C PHE A 154 7.97 -8.79 4.21
N VAL A 155 7.79 -7.77 5.07
CA VAL A 155 6.47 -7.44 5.63
C VAL A 155 5.47 -7.08 4.53
N GLY A 156 5.89 -6.30 3.53
CA GLY A 156 5.07 -5.98 2.36
C GLY A 156 4.69 -7.23 1.56
N TRP A 157 5.67 -8.10 1.29
CA TRP A 157 5.49 -9.35 0.53
C TRP A 157 4.49 -10.29 1.19
N GLU A 158 4.69 -10.56 2.47
CA GLU A 158 3.81 -11.39 3.29
C GLU A 158 2.39 -10.81 3.38
N GLY A 159 2.30 -9.49 3.51
CA GLY A 159 1.03 -8.79 3.57
C GLY A 159 0.26 -8.84 2.26
N VAL A 160 0.93 -8.74 1.09
CA VAL A 160 0.31 -8.92 -0.23
C VAL A 160 -0.25 -10.34 -0.37
N GLY A 161 0.50 -11.36 0.07
CA GLY A 161 0.04 -12.75 0.08
C GLY A 161 -1.23 -12.92 0.92
N LEU A 162 -1.26 -12.33 2.12
CA LEU A 162 -2.44 -12.34 2.98
C LEU A 162 -3.63 -11.61 2.36
N ALA A 163 -3.43 -10.40 1.83
CA ALA A 163 -4.50 -9.63 1.21
C ALA A 163 -5.06 -10.33 -0.05
N SER A 164 -4.18 -10.96 -0.83
CA SER A 164 -4.59 -11.82 -1.97
C SER A 164 -5.46 -12.98 -1.51
N TYR A 165 -5.08 -13.68 -0.45
CA TYR A 165 -5.89 -14.74 0.13
C TYR A 165 -7.30 -14.27 0.50
N LEU A 166 -7.40 -13.10 1.17
CA LEU A 166 -8.67 -12.52 1.59
C LEU A 166 -9.54 -12.09 0.40
N LEU A 167 -8.94 -11.64 -0.70
CA LEU A 167 -9.66 -11.24 -1.91
C LEU A 167 -10.07 -12.45 -2.77
N ILE A 168 -9.21 -13.45 -2.95
CA ILE A 168 -9.53 -14.67 -3.71
C ILE A 168 -10.64 -15.46 -3.00
N GLY A 169 -10.52 -15.61 -1.67
CA GLY A 169 -11.51 -16.27 -0.82
C GLY A 169 -12.64 -15.36 -0.36
N PHE A 170 -12.91 -14.23 -1.04
CA PHE A 170 -13.87 -13.23 -0.60
C PHE A 170 -15.27 -13.80 -0.36
N TRP A 171 -15.77 -14.61 -1.27
CA TRP A 171 -17.02 -15.37 -1.15
C TRP A 171 -16.78 -16.75 -0.51
N PHE A 172 -16.33 -16.73 0.75
CA PHE A 172 -15.93 -17.93 1.52
C PHE A 172 -17.07 -18.92 1.77
N GLU A 173 -18.33 -18.53 1.58
CA GLU A 173 -19.51 -19.40 1.64
C GLU A 173 -19.52 -20.42 0.51
N ASP A 174 -18.85 -20.12 -0.60
CA ASP A 174 -18.64 -21.06 -1.71
C ASP A 174 -17.38 -21.90 -1.44
N PRO A 175 -17.50 -23.21 -1.21
CA PRO A 175 -16.37 -24.09 -0.88
C PRO A 175 -15.26 -24.07 -1.96
N ALA A 176 -15.62 -23.92 -3.24
CA ALA A 176 -14.66 -23.88 -4.33
C ALA A 176 -13.79 -22.62 -4.26
N LYS A 177 -14.39 -21.46 -3.97
CA LYS A 177 -13.67 -20.19 -3.83
C LYS A 177 -12.81 -20.16 -2.56
N ALA A 178 -13.32 -20.70 -1.46
CA ALA A 178 -12.57 -20.87 -0.22
C ALA A 178 -11.34 -21.78 -0.43
N ALA A 179 -11.50 -22.89 -1.15
CA ALA A 179 -10.41 -23.82 -1.48
C ALA A 179 -9.37 -23.14 -2.41
N ALA A 180 -9.82 -22.34 -3.40
CA ALA A 180 -8.93 -21.59 -4.27
C ALA A 180 -8.07 -20.60 -3.50
N GLY A 181 -8.66 -19.84 -2.56
CA GLY A 181 -7.92 -18.93 -1.68
C GLY A 181 -6.87 -19.66 -0.84
N LYS A 182 -7.24 -20.78 -0.20
CA LYS A 182 -6.31 -21.61 0.57
C LYS A 182 -5.16 -22.15 -0.29
N LYS A 183 -5.46 -22.64 -1.50
CA LYS A 183 -4.45 -23.14 -2.43
C LYS A 183 -3.46 -22.05 -2.82
N ALA A 184 -3.94 -20.87 -3.20
CA ALA A 184 -3.10 -19.74 -3.55
C ALA A 184 -2.16 -19.34 -2.38
N PHE A 185 -2.71 -19.24 -1.17
CA PHE A 185 -1.93 -18.87 0.02
C PHE A 185 -0.84 -19.89 0.35
N ILE A 186 -1.19 -21.20 0.39
CA ILE A 186 -0.22 -22.26 0.68
C ILE A 186 0.88 -22.32 -0.38
N THR A 187 0.51 -22.21 -1.66
CA THR A 187 1.48 -22.25 -2.77
C THR A 187 2.47 -21.09 -2.66
N ASN A 188 1.99 -19.87 -2.35
CA ASN A 188 2.87 -18.73 -2.12
C ASN A 188 3.81 -18.98 -0.95
N ARG A 189 3.30 -19.51 0.19
CA ARG A 189 4.13 -19.80 1.36
C ARG A 189 5.24 -20.81 1.11
N VAL A 190 4.97 -21.84 0.31
CA VAL A 190 6.00 -22.80 -0.10
C VAL A 190 7.05 -22.15 -1.00
N GLY A 191 6.63 -21.19 -1.84
CA GLY A 191 7.55 -20.42 -2.69
C GLY A 191 8.37 -19.35 -1.94
N ASP A 192 7.90 -18.92 -0.77
CA ASP A 192 8.54 -17.90 0.07
C ASP A 192 9.60 -18.49 1.03
N ALA A 193 9.62 -19.82 1.22
CA ALA A 193 10.54 -20.55 2.09
C ALA A 193 11.82 -20.94 1.34
#